data_08b3878de5ac69d2d575f17a1774a527
#
_entry.id   08b3878de5ac69d2d575f17a1774a527
#
_cell.length_a   1.000
_cell.length_b   1.000
_cell.length_c   1.000
_cell.angle_alpha   90.00
_cell.angle_beta   90.00
_cell.angle_gamma   90.00
#
_symmetry.space_group_name_H-M   'P 1'
#
loop_
_entity.id
_entity.type
_entity.pdbx_description
1 polymer ?
#
loop_
_entity_poly.entity_id
_entity_poly.type
_entity_poly.pdbx_seq_one_letter_code
_entity_poly.pdbx_strand_id
1 'polypeptide(L)'
;MEEKVSDSTKNNKPLPDERYDIKLYKQAVKASKEAKRIAEKERRKKRVERTFLGIILFSVLCFGIYLISKVFVPKPEYIEAYEYPLSLSYEPIQEEIHPYVSLNLDVELSAQSAIAFNPVDGDILYEKDSSKRVDIASLTKLMSVVVALDTFDLDESITVSTDNIPQDLDWKLGLKDGDVITVENILKAMLISSYNDAAYVLANAYPYGGYEGFIKGMNRMAKVLRMYSSNFSNPAGIDDPLNYSTAHDVAILSSVVRKYPQVLDIVNMGKDTINWSSSEGLVSKEIMTTNQLYGTNKYMRGLKTGITDLAGQCFVGYFVYPSGNELITVIINSQDRFGETVLIEKYAREKLK
;
A
#
# COMPACT_ATOMS: atom_id res chain seq x y z
N MET A 1 -36.33 39.70 83.25
CA MET A 1 -37.72 39.71 82.77
C MET A 1 -37.92 38.29 82.26
N GLU A 2 -38.36 37.38 83.11
CA GLU A 2 -39.76 37.09 83.46
C GLU A 2 -40.60 36.99 82.19
N GLU A 3 -41.29 35.98 81.89
CA GLU A 3 -42.33 35.13 82.48
C GLU A 3 -42.74 34.11 81.44
N LYS A 4 -43.31 33.01 81.57
CA LYS A 4 -44.08 32.28 82.60
C LYS A 4 -44.44 30.88 82.00
N VAL A 5 -44.45 29.98 82.90
CA VAL A 5 -45.03 28.63 82.88
C VAL A 5 -46.54 28.69 82.48
N SER A 6 -47.00 27.66 81.70
CA SER A 6 -48.33 27.12 82.00
C SER A 6 -48.36 25.61 81.57
N ASP A 7 -48.59 24.89 82.62
CA ASP A 7 -48.97 23.50 82.75
C ASP A 7 -50.37 23.24 82.14
N SER A 8 -50.57 22.09 81.45
CA SER A 8 -51.90 21.47 81.45
C SER A 8 -51.81 19.98 80.98
N THR A 9 -51.78 19.12 82.00
CA THR A 9 -52.67 17.97 82.14
C THR A 9 -52.73 16.88 81.06
N LYS A 10 -52.14 15.80 81.48
CA LYS A 10 -52.50 14.33 81.34
C LYS A 10 -53.78 14.11 80.53
N ASN A 11 -53.59 13.33 79.46
CA ASN A 11 -54.60 12.36 78.97
C ASN A 11 -53.97 10.99 78.79
N ASN A 12 -54.10 10.17 79.83
CA ASN A 12 -53.83 8.72 79.80
C ASN A 12 -54.86 8.02 78.94
N LYS A 13 -54.53 7.68 77.71
CA LYS A 13 -55.22 6.55 77.00
C LYS A 13 -54.43 5.25 77.29
N PRO A 14 -55.09 4.15 77.57
CA PRO A 14 -54.45 2.86 77.76
C PRO A 14 -53.80 2.40 76.44
N LEU A 15 -52.58 1.97 76.52
CA LEU A 15 -51.85 1.34 75.46
C LEU A 15 -52.58 0.08 74.93
N PRO A 16 -52.72 -0.10 73.60
CA PRO A 16 -53.28 -1.33 73.06
C PRO A 16 -52.38 -2.52 73.40
N ASP A 17 -53.01 -3.68 73.63
CA ASP A 17 -52.36 -4.94 74.03
C ASP A 17 -51.27 -5.36 73.03
N GLU A 18 -49.98 -5.18 73.40
CA GLU A 18 -48.79 -5.42 72.56
C GLU A 18 -48.75 -6.80 71.91
N ARG A 19 -49.51 -7.78 72.42
CA ARG A 19 -49.55 -9.16 71.89
C ARG A 19 -50.29 -9.34 70.59
N TYR A 20 -51.24 -8.46 70.30
CA TYR A 20 -52.05 -8.48 69.06
C TYR A 20 -51.29 -7.84 67.90
N ASP A 21 -50.48 -6.84 68.15
CA ASP A 21 -49.74 -6.12 67.12
C ASP A 21 -48.57 -6.93 66.55
N ILE A 22 -47.90 -7.73 67.41
CA ILE A 22 -46.73 -8.53 66.95
C ILE A 22 -47.11 -9.63 65.94
N LYS A 23 -48.30 -10.20 66.09
CA LYS A 23 -48.77 -11.28 65.19
C LYS A 23 -49.17 -10.72 63.81
N LEU A 24 -49.86 -9.60 63.79
CA LEU A 24 -50.21 -8.86 62.61
C LEU A 24 -48.95 -8.29 61.88
N TYR A 25 -48.02 -7.74 62.66
CA TYR A 25 -46.72 -7.30 62.13
C TYR A 25 -45.92 -8.42 61.46
N LYS A 26 -45.84 -9.60 62.14
CA LYS A 26 -45.13 -10.79 61.55
C LYS A 26 -45.83 -11.30 60.29
N GLN A 27 -47.14 -11.25 60.20
CA GLN A 27 -47.90 -11.61 58.98
C GLN A 27 -47.68 -10.58 57.88
N ALA A 28 -47.69 -9.28 58.19
CA ALA A 28 -47.42 -8.24 57.20
C ALA A 28 -45.98 -8.30 56.63
N VAL A 29 -45.00 -8.55 57.51
CA VAL A 29 -43.60 -8.75 57.07
C VAL A 29 -43.44 -10.01 56.18
N LYS A 30 -44.15 -11.10 56.52
CA LYS A 30 -44.12 -12.33 55.72
C LYS A 30 -44.75 -12.09 54.35
N ALA A 31 -45.94 -11.43 54.29
CA ALA A 31 -46.59 -11.07 53.07
C ALA A 31 -45.78 -10.10 52.17
N SER A 32 -45.12 -9.11 52.81
CA SER A 32 -44.19 -8.21 52.11
C SER A 32 -42.99 -8.92 51.49
N LYS A 33 -42.38 -9.86 52.21
CA LYS A 33 -41.27 -10.70 51.68
C LYS A 33 -41.73 -11.56 50.54
N GLU A 34 -42.92 -12.14 50.61
CA GLU A 34 -43.47 -12.99 49.55
C GLU A 34 -43.83 -12.18 48.31
N ALA A 35 -44.43 -10.99 48.49
CA ALA A 35 -44.71 -10.05 47.41
C ALA A 35 -43.42 -9.59 46.70
N LYS A 36 -42.35 -9.28 47.47
CA LYS A 36 -41.02 -8.94 46.86
C LYS A 36 -40.47 -10.11 46.05
N ARG A 37 -40.60 -11.33 46.57
CA ARG A 37 -40.10 -12.56 45.90
C ARG A 37 -40.87 -12.82 44.58
N ILE A 38 -42.15 -12.59 44.56
CA ILE A 38 -42.97 -12.69 43.36
C ILE A 38 -42.59 -11.60 42.35
N ALA A 39 -42.47 -10.35 42.80
CA ALA A 39 -42.07 -9.23 41.96
C ALA A 39 -40.65 -9.42 41.35
N GLU A 40 -39.73 -9.99 42.12
CA GLU A 40 -38.39 -10.33 41.60
C GLU A 40 -38.43 -11.44 40.55
N LYS A 41 -39.24 -12.48 40.76
CA LYS A 41 -39.47 -13.54 39.76
C LYS A 41 -40.04 -12.99 38.46
N GLU A 42 -41.02 -12.11 38.54
CA GLU A 42 -41.63 -11.50 37.36
C GLU A 42 -40.63 -10.55 36.65
N ARG A 43 -39.86 -9.76 37.40
CA ARG A 43 -38.80 -8.94 36.82
C ARG A 43 -37.74 -9.78 36.12
N ARG A 44 -37.36 -10.90 36.72
CA ARG A 44 -36.38 -11.82 36.12
C ARG A 44 -36.95 -12.47 34.84
N LYS A 45 -38.23 -12.88 34.86
CA LYS A 45 -38.91 -13.41 33.67
C LYS A 45 -38.96 -12.39 32.55
N LYS A 46 -39.38 -11.15 32.83
CA LYS A 46 -39.42 -10.06 31.84
C LYS A 46 -38.03 -9.70 31.31
N ARG A 47 -36.98 -9.79 32.16
CA ARG A 47 -35.61 -9.57 31.73
C ARG A 47 -35.17 -10.65 30.74
N VAL A 48 -35.43 -11.93 31.05
CA VAL A 48 -35.09 -13.06 30.17
C VAL A 48 -35.83 -12.94 28.84
N GLU A 49 -37.14 -12.64 28.86
CA GLU A 49 -37.93 -12.42 27.65
C GLU A 49 -37.39 -11.26 26.78
N ARG A 50 -37.01 -10.15 27.40
CA ARG A 50 -36.39 -8.99 26.68
C ARG A 50 -35.04 -9.35 26.09
N THR A 51 -34.21 -10.11 26.82
CA THR A 51 -32.91 -10.57 26.33
C THR A 51 -33.09 -11.53 25.15
N PHE A 52 -34.05 -12.46 25.27
CA PHE A 52 -34.34 -13.42 24.21
C PHE A 52 -34.88 -12.72 22.94
N LEU A 53 -35.78 -11.76 23.12
CA LEU A 53 -36.30 -10.93 22.01
C LEU A 53 -35.16 -10.12 21.36
N GLY A 54 -34.22 -9.56 22.16
CA GLY A 54 -33.07 -8.86 21.66
C GLY A 54 -32.14 -9.74 20.82
N ILE A 55 -31.92 -10.99 21.26
CA ILE A 55 -31.12 -11.97 20.50
C ILE A 55 -31.79 -12.30 19.17
N ILE A 56 -33.12 -12.52 19.18
CA ILE A 56 -33.87 -12.81 17.95
C ILE A 56 -33.78 -11.63 16.98
N LEU A 57 -34.00 -10.38 17.44
CA LEU A 57 -33.92 -9.19 16.61
C LEU A 57 -32.52 -8.99 16.04
N PHE A 58 -31.50 -9.22 16.85
CA PHE A 58 -30.10 -9.16 16.39
C PHE A 58 -29.80 -10.24 15.35
N SER A 59 -30.26 -11.46 15.55
CA SER A 59 -30.09 -12.54 14.59
C SER A 59 -30.82 -12.27 13.27
N VAL A 60 -32.04 -11.71 13.31
CA VAL A 60 -32.78 -11.28 12.12
C VAL A 60 -32.06 -10.14 11.39
N LEU A 61 -31.52 -9.19 12.14
CA LEU A 61 -30.73 -8.09 11.56
C LEU A 61 -29.45 -8.62 10.89
N CYS A 62 -28.70 -9.49 11.56
CA CYS A 62 -27.51 -10.13 10.99
C CYS A 62 -27.85 -10.97 9.74
N PHE A 63 -28.95 -11.71 9.77
CA PHE A 63 -29.42 -12.46 8.62
C PHE A 63 -29.88 -11.55 7.48
N GLY A 64 -30.54 -10.45 7.78
CA GLY A 64 -30.88 -9.40 6.81
C GLY A 64 -29.65 -8.78 6.15
N ILE A 65 -28.63 -8.42 6.94
CA ILE A 65 -27.34 -7.91 6.44
C ILE A 65 -26.66 -8.99 5.57
N TYR A 66 -26.67 -10.24 5.99
CA TYR A 66 -26.14 -11.37 5.21
C TYR A 66 -26.87 -11.56 3.87
N LEU A 67 -28.19 -11.44 3.84
CA LEU A 67 -28.96 -11.50 2.59
C LEU A 67 -28.68 -10.29 1.69
N ILE A 68 -28.61 -9.09 2.27
CA ILE A 68 -28.26 -7.87 1.53
C ILE A 68 -26.83 -7.98 0.96
N SER A 69 -25.88 -8.52 1.72
CA SER A 69 -24.52 -8.77 1.23
C SER A 69 -24.45 -9.78 0.09
N LYS A 70 -25.40 -10.70 0.01
CA LYS A 70 -25.50 -11.64 -1.14
C LYS A 70 -26.22 -11.07 -2.36
N VAL A 71 -27.08 -10.06 -2.18
CA VAL A 71 -27.91 -9.51 -3.26
C VAL A 71 -27.34 -8.17 -3.79
N PHE A 72 -26.72 -7.37 -2.91
CA PHE A 72 -26.22 -6.02 -3.22
C PHE A 72 -24.70 -5.87 -3.23
N VAL A 73 -23.95 -6.79 -2.61
CA VAL A 73 -22.58 -6.91 -3.05
C VAL A 73 -22.68 -7.59 -4.40
N PRO A 74 -22.39 -6.88 -5.52
CA PRO A 74 -22.11 -7.58 -6.75
C PRO A 74 -21.15 -8.66 -6.28
N LYS A 75 -21.49 -9.95 -6.54
CA LYS A 75 -20.47 -11.00 -6.46
C LYS A 75 -19.25 -10.28 -7.03
N PRO A 76 -18.08 -10.23 -6.32
CA PRO A 76 -16.93 -9.93 -7.10
C PRO A 76 -17.18 -10.86 -8.27
N GLU A 77 -17.56 -10.31 -9.46
CA GLU A 77 -17.31 -11.06 -10.65
C GLU A 77 -15.95 -11.57 -10.29
N TYR A 78 -15.89 -12.86 -9.95
CA TYR A 78 -14.62 -13.53 -10.10
C TYR A 78 -14.29 -13.01 -11.48
N ILE A 79 -13.44 -12.00 -11.51
CA ILE A 79 -12.70 -11.72 -12.70
C ILE A 79 -12.10 -13.10 -12.85
N GLU A 80 -12.80 -13.97 -13.59
CA GLU A 80 -12.33 -15.24 -14.11
C GLU A 80 -10.98 -14.84 -14.52
N ALA A 81 -9.96 -15.37 -13.81
CA ALA A 81 -8.61 -14.89 -13.79
C ALA A 81 -8.44 -14.15 -15.09
N TYR A 82 -8.55 -12.82 -15.06
CA TYR A 82 -8.51 -12.03 -16.29
C TYR A 82 -7.26 -12.63 -16.84
N GLU A 83 -7.41 -13.57 -17.78
CA GLU A 83 -6.29 -14.05 -18.53
C GLU A 83 -5.81 -12.76 -19.12
N TYR A 84 -4.92 -12.10 -18.32
CA TYR A 84 -4.18 -11.00 -18.85
C TYR A 84 -3.72 -11.58 -20.16
N PRO A 85 -4.02 -10.95 -21.28
CA PRO A 85 -3.26 -11.23 -22.46
C PRO A 85 -1.84 -10.75 -22.11
N LEU A 86 -1.20 -11.45 -21.16
CA LEU A 86 0.22 -11.53 -21.09
C LEU A 86 0.59 -12.22 -22.38
N SER A 87 0.58 -11.42 -23.47
CA SER A 87 1.36 -11.73 -24.65
C SER A 87 2.86 -11.84 -24.31
N LEU A 88 3.19 -11.58 -23.04
CA LEU A 88 4.39 -11.95 -22.35
C LEU A 88 4.20 -13.37 -21.85
N SER A 89 4.56 -14.36 -22.67
CA SER A 89 4.87 -15.70 -22.18
C SER A 89 6.06 -15.56 -21.21
N TYR A 90 5.72 -15.23 -19.95
CA TYR A 90 6.67 -15.33 -18.86
C TYR A 90 6.80 -16.83 -18.56
N GLU A 91 7.77 -17.45 -19.17
CA GLU A 91 8.24 -18.75 -18.68
C GLU A 91 8.82 -18.48 -17.29
N PRO A 92 8.31 -19.15 -16.25
CA PRO A 92 8.88 -18.99 -14.93
C PRO A 92 10.36 -19.35 -15.02
N ILE A 93 11.22 -18.43 -14.58
CA ILE A 93 12.64 -18.74 -14.38
C ILE A 93 12.64 -19.96 -13.45
N GLN A 94 13.09 -21.12 -13.96
CA GLN A 94 13.28 -22.29 -13.13
C GLN A 94 14.38 -21.90 -12.13
N GLU A 95 14.04 -21.86 -10.83
CA GLU A 95 15.04 -21.80 -9.77
C GLU A 95 15.85 -23.11 -9.81
N GLU A 96 16.76 -23.24 -10.76
CA GLU A 96 17.94 -24.03 -10.51
C GLU A 96 18.80 -23.20 -9.55
N ILE A 97 18.83 -23.62 -8.31
CA ILE A 97 19.74 -23.09 -7.29
C ILE A 97 21.16 -23.40 -7.81
N HIS A 98 21.68 -22.48 -8.61
CA HIS A 98 23.09 -22.54 -8.96
C HIS A 98 23.90 -22.33 -7.67
N PRO A 99 24.89 -23.16 -7.38
CA PRO A 99 25.72 -23.02 -6.20
C PRO A 99 26.33 -21.62 -6.23
N TYR A 100 26.07 -20.85 -5.15
CA TYR A 100 26.59 -19.52 -4.95
C TYR A 100 28.09 -19.48 -5.26
N VAL A 101 28.46 -18.97 -6.39
CA VAL A 101 29.85 -18.62 -6.66
C VAL A 101 30.04 -17.26 -6.01
N SER A 102 30.66 -17.25 -4.84
CA SER A 102 31.16 -16.03 -4.20
C SER A 102 32.13 -15.36 -5.17
N LEU A 103 31.65 -14.37 -5.88
CA LEU A 103 32.42 -13.65 -6.89
C LEU A 103 33.15 -12.54 -6.19
N ASN A 104 34.47 -12.68 -6.05
CA ASN A 104 35.34 -11.63 -5.55
C ASN A 104 35.38 -10.49 -6.58
N LEU A 105 34.61 -9.42 -6.34
CA LEU A 105 35.01 -8.10 -6.78
C LEU A 105 36.24 -7.71 -5.94
N ASP A 106 37.31 -7.28 -6.56
CA ASP A 106 38.47 -6.71 -5.84
C ASP A 106 38.13 -5.37 -5.11
N VAL A 107 36.88 -4.96 -5.21
CA VAL A 107 36.34 -3.71 -4.63
C VAL A 107 35.08 -4.01 -3.83
N GLU A 108 35.07 -3.62 -2.56
CA GLU A 108 33.89 -3.67 -1.71
C GLU A 108 32.91 -2.55 -2.08
N LEU A 109 31.64 -2.90 -2.37
CA LEU A 109 30.57 -1.93 -2.63
C LEU A 109 30.06 -1.33 -1.32
N SER A 110 29.75 -0.06 -1.31
CA SER A 110 29.05 0.60 -0.20
C SER A 110 27.55 0.24 -0.17
N ALA A 111 27.00 -0.17 -1.31
CA ALA A 111 25.59 -0.59 -1.40
C ALA A 111 25.23 -1.66 -0.37
N GLN A 112 24.08 -1.49 0.28
CA GLN A 112 23.55 -2.46 1.24
C GLN A 112 23.08 -3.75 0.55
N SER A 113 22.53 -3.62 -0.66
CA SER A 113 22.06 -4.74 -1.47
C SER A 113 22.30 -4.44 -2.94
N ALA A 114 22.78 -5.42 -3.69
CA ALA A 114 23.06 -5.27 -5.11
C ALA A 114 22.91 -6.60 -5.86
N ILE A 115 22.60 -6.50 -7.17
CA ILE A 115 22.58 -7.65 -8.08
C ILE A 115 22.95 -7.20 -9.49
N ALA A 116 23.65 -8.05 -10.23
CA ALA A 116 23.77 -8.02 -11.69
C ALA A 116 23.18 -9.30 -12.27
N PHE A 117 22.25 -9.15 -13.18
CA PHE A 117 21.35 -10.19 -13.63
C PHE A 117 21.21 -10.14 -15.16
N ASN A 118 21.35 -11.29 -15.82
CA ASN A 118 21.04 -11.42 -17.24
C ASN A 118 19.53 -11.70 -17.39
N PRO A 119 18.73 -10.77 -17.91
CA PRO A 119 17.28 -10.93 -17.97
C PRO A 119 16.78 -11.85 -19.09
N VAL A 120 17.68 -12.43 -19.89
CA VAL A 120 17.34 -13.33 -21.00
C VAL A 120 17.38 -14.79 -20.55
N ASP A 121 18.42 -15.18 -19.85
CA ASP A 121 18.63 -16.56 -19.37
C ASP A 121 18.41 -16.73 -17.85
N GLY A 122 18.33 -15.62 -17.12
CA GLY A 122 18.10 -15.65 -15.67
C GLY A 122 19.39 -15.74 -14.83
N ASP A 123 20.56 -15.73 -15.46
CA ASP A 123 21.84 -15.88 -14.77
C ASP A 123 22.14 -14.68 -13.84
N ILE A 124 22.45 -14.98 -12.58
CA ILE A 124 22.98 -14.01 -11.62
C ILE A 124 24.49 -13.94 -11.81
N LEU A 125 24.99 -12.78 -12.27
CA LEU A 125 26.40 -12.56 -12.55
C LEU A 125 27.16 -11.95 -11.38
N TYR A 126 26.43 -11.27 -10.49
CA TYR A 126 26.91 -10.71 -9.23
C TYR A 126 25.76 -10.54 -8.26
N GLU A 127 25.99 -10.76 -6.97
CA GLU A 127 25.04 -10.39 -5.92
C GLU A 127 25.74 -10.03 -4.61
N LYS A 128 25.10 -9.13 -3.86
CA LYS A 128 25.41 -8.76 -2.49
C LYS A 128 24.09 -8.58 -1.74
N ASP A 129 23.82 -9.42 -0.73
CA ASP A 129 22.61 -9.39 0.07
C ASP A 129 21.31 -9.21 -0.76
N SER A 130 21.27 -9.82 -1.96
CA SER A 130 20.24 -9.56 -2.98
C SER A 130 18.82 -9.93 -2.53
N SER A 131 18.68 -10.85 -1.58
CA SER A 131 17.40 -11.28 -0.98
C SER A 131 17.01 -10.52 0.28
N LYS A 132 17.82 -9.56 0.75
CA LYS A 132 17.53 -8.74 1.92
C LYS A 132 16.41 -7.75 1.62
N ARG A 133 15.39 -7.69 2.50
CA ARG A 133 14.34 -6.67 2.43
C ARG A 133 14.90 -5.31 2.81
N VAL A 134 14.67 -4.33 1.96
CA VAL A 134 15.17 -2.97 2.09
C VAL A 134 14.16 -1.98 1.52
N ASP A 135 14.25 -0.73 1.95
CA ASP A 135 13.54 0.39 1.31
C ASP A 135 14.14 0.62 -0.07
N ILE A 136 13.29 0.86 -1.06
CA ILE A 136 13.69 0.92 -2.47
C ILE A 136 13.46 2.30 -3.12
N ALA A 137 12.99 3.27 -2.34
CA ALA A 137 12.66 4.61 -2.83
C ALA A 137 11.81 4.58 -4.11
N SER A 138 12.08 5.50 -5.02
CA SER A 138 11.36 5.63 -6.30
C SER A 138 11.56 4.47 -7.29
N LEU A 139 12.31 3.40 -6.96
CA LEU A 139 12.26 2.18 -7.76
C LEU A 139 10.85 1.55 -7.71
N THR A 140 10.08 1.83 -6.68
CA THR A 140 8.64 1.55 -6.54
C THR A 140 7.83 1.97 -7.78
N LYS A 141 8.18 3.10 -8.41
CA LYS A 141 7.48 3.61 -9.60
C LYS A 141 7.54 2.66 -10.80
N LEU A 142 8.52 1.75 -10.85
CA LEU A 142 8.53 0.70 -11.87
C LEU A 142 7.31 -0.21 -11.75
N MET A 143 6.89 -0.57 -10.52
CA MET A 143 5.66 -1.33 -10.30
C MET A 143 4.43 -0.50 -10.66
N SER A 144 4.40 0.77 -10.29
CA SER A 144 3.29 1.68 -10.65
C SER A 144 3.12 1.78 -12.16
N VAL A 145 4.23 1.84 -12.90
CA VAL A 145 4.22 1.87 -14.38
C VAL A 145 3.66 0.58 -14.96
N VAL A 146 4.03 -0.59 -14.44
CA VAL A 146 3.50 -1.88 -14.91
C VAL A 146 1.97 -1.93 -14.70
N VAL A 147 1.48 -1.54 -13.52
CA VAL A 147 0.03 -1.50 -13.23
C VAL A 147 -0.68 -0.48 -14.12
N ALA A 148 -0.05 0.67 -14.38
CA ALA A 148 -0.62 1.69 -15.24
C ALA A 148 -0.77 1.23 -16.69
N LEU A 149 0.28 0.63 -17.25
CA LEU A 149 0.28 0.15 -18.64
C LEU A 149 -0.65 -1.05 -18.87
N ASP A 150 -1.00 -1.75 -17.82
CA ASP A 150 -2.01 -2.81 -17.84
C ASP A 150 -3.46 -2.26 -17.82
N THR A 151 -3.63 -0.98 -17.47
CA THR A 151 -4.93 -0.40 -17.14
C THR A 151 -5.35 0.74 -18.08
N PHE A 152 -4.41 1.57 -18.47
CA PHE A 152 -4.66 2.83 -19.19
C PHE A 152 -4.00 2.84 -20.57
N ASP A 153 -4.63 3.48 -21.50
CA ASP A 153 -3.99 3.85 -22.77
C ASP A 153 -3.11 5.11 -22.59
N LEU A 154 -2.01 5.22 -23.33
CA LEU A 154 -1.06 6.33 -23.17
C LEU A 154 -1.65 7.70 -23.50
N ASP A 155 -2.57 7.75 -24.47
CA ASP A 155 -3.26 8.97 -24.90
C ASP A 155 -4.50 9.28 -24.05
N GLU A 156 -4.86 8.41 -23.12
CA GLU A 156 -5.95 8.65 -22.18
C GLU A 156 -5.66 9.87 -21.31
N SER A 157 -6.66 10.74 -21.18
CA SER A 157 -6.58 11.95 -20.35
C SER A 157 -7.16 11.70 -18.97
N ILE A 158 -6.37 11.97 -17.95
CA ILE A 158 -6.75 11.85 -16.55
C ILE A 158 -7.06 13.24 -15.98
N THR A 159 -8.24 13.39 -15.37
CA THR A 159 -8.53 14.53 -14.50
C THR A 159 -7.86 14.30 -13.15
N VAL A 160 -6.99 15.21 -12.76
CA VAL A 160 -6.22 15.13 -11.51
C VAL A 160 -7.15 15.21 -10.32
N SER A 161 -7.06 14.23 -9.42
CA SER A 161 -7.48 14.34 -8.03
C SER A 161 -6.23 14.39 -7.15
N THR A 162 -6.20 15.35 -6.25
CA THR A 162 -5.14 15.49 -5.24
C THR A 162 -5.41 14.70 -3.96
N ASP A 163 -6.50 13.92 -3.92
CA ASP A 163 -6.78 12.99 -2.84
C ASP A 163 -5.59 12.05 -2.62
N ASN A 164 -5.38 11.62 -1.37
CA ASN A 164 -4.29 10.73 -0.98
C ASN A 164 -2.85 11.25 -1.25
N ILE A 165 -2.66 12.43 -1.83
CA ILE A 165 -1.34 13.05 -1.95
C ILE A 165 -0.95 13.62 -0.58
N PRO A 166 0.16 13.17 0.04
CA PRO A 166 0.63 13.76 1.30
C PRO A 166 0.86 15.28 1.16
N GLN A 167 0.46 16.05 2.17
CA GLN A 167 0.60 17.52 2.12
C GLN A 167 2.07 17.97 2.09
N ASP A 168 2.91 17.23 2.79
CA ASP A 168 4.36 17.41 2.90
C ASP A 168 5.16 16.64 1.84
N LEU A 169 4.47 16.13 0.79
CA LEU A 169 5.13 15.40 -0.28
C LEU A 169 6.16 16.26 -0.99
N ASP A 170 7.39 15.80 -0.99
CA ASP A 170 8.50 16.40 -1.71
C ASP A 170 8.55 15.98 -3.19
N TRP A 171 9.34 16.72 -3.97
CA TRP A 171 9.64 16.42 -5.37
C TRP A 171 8.39 16.22 -6.23
N LYS A 172 7.65 17.33 -6.41
CA LYS A 172 6.36 17.40 -7.12
C LYS A 172 6.46 18.06 -8.48
N LEU A 173 5.70 17.55 -9.45
CA LEU A 173 5.41 18.25 -10.71
C LEU A 173 4.61 19.54 -10.43
N GLY A 174 3.72 19.48 -9.44
CA GLY A 174 2.87 20.57 -9.00
C GLY A 174 1.47 20.53 -9.62
N LEU A 175 0.97 19.33 -9.94
CA LEU A 175 -0.38 19.11 -10.42
C LEU A 175 -1.41 19.55 -9.38
N LYS A 176 -2.47 20.21 -9.85
CA LYS A 176 -3.57 20.73 -9.02
C LYS A 176 -4.84 19.94 -9.29
N ASP A 177 -5.72 19.93 -8.31
CA ASP A 177 -7.04 19.31 -8.45
C ASP A 177 -7.79 19.90 -9.65
N GLY A 178 -8.36 19.03 -10.49
CA GLY A 178 -9.06 19.42 -11.73
C GLY A 178 -8.16 19.67 -12.95
N ASP A 179 -6.82 19.65 -12.82
CA ASP A 179 -5.92 19.63 -13.99
C ASP A 179 -6.23 18.41 -14.87
N VAL A 180 -5.94 18.50 -16.17
CA VAL A 180 -6.12 17.38 -17.11
C VAL A 180 -4.80 17.09 -17.82
N ILE A 181 -4.30 15.86 -17.65
CA ILE A 181 -2.99 15.41 -18.14
C ILE A 181 -3.11 14.02 -18.77
N THR A 182 -2.36 13.74 -19.84
CA THR A 182 -2.33 12.40 -20.43
C THR A 182 -1.51 11.42 -19.60
N VAL A 183 -1.87 10.13 -19.67
CA VAL A 183 -1.09 9.04 -19.04
C VAL A 183 0.36 9.07 -19.49
N GLU A 184 0.63 9.29 -20.78
CA GLU A 184 2.01 9.42 -21.30
C GLU A 184 2.80 10.51 -20.56
N ASN A 185 2.22 11.69 -20.37
CA ASN A 185 2.89 12.79 -19.66
C ASN A 185 3.08 12.50 -18.17
N ILE A 186 2.15 11.78 -17.55
CA ILE A 186 2.32 11.28 -16.18
C ILE A 186 3.48 10.30 -16.12
N LEU A 187 3.57 9.32 -17.02
CA LEU A 187 4.67 8.35 -17.06
C LEU A 187 6.01 9.04 -17.32
N LYS A 188 6.07 10.03 -18.21
CA LYS A 188 7.27 10.86 -18.44
C LYS A 188 7.68 11.58 -17.15
N ALA A 189 6.74 12.21 -16.45
CA ALA A 189 6.99 12.86 -15.17
C ALA A 189 7.55 11.90 -14.10
N MET A 190 7.01 10.69 -14.03
CA MET A 190 7.42 9.65 -13.09
C MET A 190 8.79 9.04 -13.42
N LEU A 191 9.06 8.77 -14.68
CA LEU A 191 10.24 8.00 -15.11
C LEU A 191 11.46 8.88 -15.36
N ILE A 192 11.28 10.04 -16.00
CA ILE A 192 12.38 10.96 -16.34
C ILE A 192 12.81 11.75 -15.09
N SER A 193 11.90 12.51 -14.51
CA SER A 193 12.20 13.41 -13.37
C SER A 193 11.79 12.84 -12.02
N SER A 194 11.20 11.64 -11.98
CA SER A 194 10.85 10.96 -10.73
C SER A 194 9.80 11.70 -9.86
N TYR A 195 8.94 12.56 -10.41
CA TYR A 195 7.94 13.29 -9.65
C TYR A 195 6.98 12.36 -8.91
N ASN A 196 6.76 12.68 -7.63
CA ASN A 196 5.99 11.82 -6.72
C ASN A 196 4.48 11.99 -6.91
N ASP A 197 3.99 13.23 -7.01
CA ASP A 197 2.57 13.53 -7.19
C ASP A 197 1.99 12.89 -8.46
N ALA A 198 2.78 12.79 -9.52
CA ALA A 198 2.37 12.09 -10.74
C ALA A 198 1.99 10.62 -10.49
N ALA A 199 2.70 9.93 -9.60
CA ALA A 199 2.36 8.55 -9.24
C ALA A 199 1.06 8.45 -8.43
N TYR A 200 0.81 9.41 -7.55
CA TYR A 200 -0.45 9.48 -6.78
C TYR A 200 -1.65 9.80 -7.67
N VAL A 201 -1.50 10.76 -8.61
CA VAL A 201 -2.54 11.08 -9.59
C VAL A 201 -2.96 9.85 -10.38
N LEU A 202 -1.98 9.07 -10.84
CA LEU A 202 -2.23 7.83 -11.55
C LEU A 202 -2.97 6.81 -10.68
N ALA A 203 -2.57 6.68 -9.41
CA ALA A 203 -3.22 5.78 -8.47
C ALA A 203 -4.65 6.21 -8.12
N ASN A 204 -4.89 7.53 -7.96
CA ASN A 204 -6.24 8.06 -7.70
C ASN A 204 -7.19 7.82 -8.88
N ALA A 205 -6.67 7.89 -10.11
CA ALA A 205 -7.45 7.68 -11.34
C ALA A 205 -7.74 6.19 -11.63
N TYR A 206 -7.20 5.26 -10.86
CA TYR A 206 -7.35 3.83 -11.14
C TYR A 206 -8.82 3.40 -11.13
N PRO A 207 -9.36 2.84 -12.24
CA PRO A 207 -10.80 2.61 -12.38
C PRO A 207 -11.36 1.52 -11.46
N TYR A 208 -10.51 0.65 -10.92
CA TYR A 208 -10.92 -0.48 -10.09
C TYR A 208 -10.69 -0.21 -8.59
N GLY A 209 -11.20 0.92 -8.11
CA GLY A 209 -11.19 1.28 -6.69
C GLY A 209 -10.18 2.37 -6.30
N GLY A 210 -9.80 3.24 -7.25
CA GLY A 210 -8.94 4.39 -6.99
C GLY A 210 -7.61 4.01 -6.35
N TYR A 211 -7.11 4.87 -5.47
CA TYR A 211 -5.82 4.69 -4.78
C TYR A 211 -5.67 3.31 -4.12
N GLU A 212 -6.64 2.91 -3.30
CA GLU A 212 -6.63 1.62 -2.62
C GLU A 212 -6.62 0.43 -3.59
N GLY A 213 -7.38 0.55 -4.68
CA GLY A 213 -7.42 -0.43 -5.75
C GLY A 213 -6.06 -0.55 -6.45
N PHE A 214 -5.40 0.58 -6.70
CA PHE A 214 -4.08 0.63 -7.33
C PHE A 214 -3.00 -0.05 -6.45
N ILE A 215 -2.97 0.26 -5.16
CA ILE A 215 -2.04 -0.38 -4.21
C ILE A 215 -2.27 -1.91 -4.16
N LYS A 216 -3.54 -2.33 -4.14
CA LYS A 216 -3.87 -3.77 -4.24
C LYS A 216 -3.42 -4.36 -5.59
N GLY A 217 -3.53 -3.59 -6.67
CA GLY A 217 -3.02 -3.94 -8.00
C GLY A 217 -1.51 -4.18 -7.99
N MET A 218 -0.72 -3.25 -7.42
CA MET A 218 0.73 -3.37 -7.29
C MET A 218 1.11 -4.65 -6.53
N ASN A 219 0.48 -4.93 -5.40
CA ASN A 219 0.77 -6.12 -4.60
C ASN A 219 0.28 -7.42 -5.25
N ARG A 220 -0.78 -7.37 -6.06
CA ARG A 220 -1.22 -8.50 -6.88
C ARG A 220 -0.21 -8.78 -7.99
N MET A 221 0.26 -7.74 -8.68
CA MET A 221 1.28 -7.86 -9.71
C MET A 221 2.60 -8.41 -9.12
N ALA A 222 3.01 -7.97 -7.93
CA ALA A 222 4.16 -8.52 -7.24
C ALA A 222 4.05 -10.05 -7.05
N LYS A 223 2.86 -10.54 -6.65
CA LYS A 223 2.61 -11.99 -6.51
C LYS A 223 2.65 -12.73 -7.85
N VAL A 224 2.07 -12.14 -8.92
CA VAL A 224 2.13 -12.69 -10.29
C VAL A 224 3.58 -12.83 -10.75
N LEU A 225 4.40 -11.82 -10.46
CA LEU A 225 5.83 -11.81 -10.79
C LEU A 225 6.70 -12.62 -9.81
N ARG A 226 6.09 -13.27 -8.80
CA ARG A 226 6.80 -14.02 -7.74
C ARG A 226 7.76 -13.20 -6.90
N MET A 227 7.51 -11.90 -6.78
CA MET A 227 8.23 -10.98 -5.90
C MET A 227 7.75 -11.17 -4.44
N TYR A 228 8.00 -12.34 -3.87
CA TYR A 228 7.44 -12.73 -2.57
C TYR A 228 8.05 -11.99 -1.37
N SER A 229 9.15 -11.30 -1.57
CA SER A 229 9.80 -10.49 -0.55
C SER A 229 9.51 -9.00 -0.69
N SER A 230 8.50 -8.63 -1.48
CA SER A 230 8.10 -7.25 -1.75
C SER A 230 6.71 -6.93 -1.23
N ASN A 231 6.51 -5.70 -0.80
CA ASN A 231 5.22 -5.13 -0.50
C ASN A 231 5.21 -3.64 -0.85
N PHE A 232 4.12 -3.17 -1.43
CA PHE A 232 3.92 -1.79 -1.85
C PHE A 232 2.79 -1.17 -1.04
N SER A 233 3.05 -0.05 -0.36
CA SER A 233 2.08 0.70 0.44
C SER A 233 1.72 2.05 -0.17
N ASN A 234 2.55 2.53 -1.10
CA ASN A 234 2.30 3.75 -1.84
C ASN A 234 2.87 3.67 -3.28
N PRO A 235 2.37 4.49 -4.23
CA PRO A 235 2.75 4.38 -5.63
C PRO A 235 4.08 5.04 -5.99
N ALA A 236 4.63 5.86 -5.10
CA ALA A 236 5.78 6.72 -5.38
C ALA A 236 7.10 6.20 -4.79
N GLY A 237 7.04 5.37 -3.75
CA GLY A 237 8.21 4.91 -3.01
C GLY A 237 8.72 5.92 -2.01
N ILE A 238 7.82 6.70 -1.39
CA ILE A 238 8.15 7.47 -0.19
C ILE A 238 8.33 6.52 0.98
N ASP A 239 9.11 6.96 1.95
CA ASP A 239 9.47 6.14 3.12
C ASP A 239 8.23 5.70 3.89
N ASP A 240 8.05 4.39 4.00
CA ASP A 240 6.97 3.73 4.72
C ASP A 240 7.44 2.32 5.10
N PRO A 241 7.35 1.90 6.37
CA PRO A 241 7.79 0.57 6.81
C PRO A 241 7.14 -0.61 6.07
N LEU A 242 6.00 -0.38 5.41
CA LEU A 242 5.29 -1.35 4.60
C LEU A 242 5.63 -1.26 3.10
N ASN A 243 6.54 -0.35 2.69
CA ASN A 243 6.99 -0.22 1.30
C ASN A 243 8.41 -0.72 1.15
N TYR A 244 8.58 -1.99 0.87
CA TYR A 244 9.89 -2.63 0.79
C TYR A 244 9.97 -3.64 -0.37
N SER A 245 11.20 -3.95 -0.78
CA SER A 245 11.51 -5.00 -1.75
C SER A 245 12.90 -5.58 -1.47
N THR A 246 13.43 -6.33 -2.44
CA THR A 246 14.80 -6.84 -2.45
C THR A 246 15.45 -6.49 -3.78
N ALA A 247 16.79 -6.48 -3.86
CA ALA A 247 17.46 -6.26 -5.15
C ALA A 247 17.09 -7.35 -6.18
N HIS A 248 16.88 -8.57 -5.72
CA HIS A 248 16.43 -9.69 -6.55
C HIS A 248 15.02 -9.45 -7.10
N ASP A 249 14.05 -9.10 -6.26
CA ASP A 249 12.67 -8.84 -6.71
C ASP A 249 12.60 -7.63 -7.66
N VAL A 250 13.40 -6.57 -7.39
CA VAL A 250 13.50 -5.41 -8.29
C VAL A 250 14.13 -5.81 -9.62
N ALA A 251 15.10 -6.73 -9.66
CA ALA A 251 15.64 -7.26 -10.92
C ALA A 251 14.58 -8.02 -11.73
N ILE A 252 13.75 -8.84 -11.07
CA ILE A 252 12.60 -9.51 -11.70
C ILE A 252 11.64 -8.47 -12.30
N LEU A 253 11.23 -7.45 -11.51
CA LEU A 253 10.37 -6.38 -11.99
C LEU A 253 10.98 -5.67 -13.20
N SER A 254 12.27 -5.35 -13.14
CA SER A 254 12.99 -4.69 -14.22
C SER A 254 13.07 -5.53 -15.48
N SER A 255 13.15 -6.86 -15.36
CA SER A 255 13.12 -7.78 -16.49
C SER A 255 11.76 -7.81 -17.21
N VAL A 256 10.70 -7.42 -16.52
CA VAL A 256 9.37 -7.20 -17.13
C VAL A 256 9.29 -5.81 -17.75
N VAL A 257 9.67 -4.78 -17.01
CA VAL A 257 9.59 -3.37 -17.43
C VAL A 257 10.36 -3.14 -18.74
N ARG A 258 11.53 -3.74 -18.93
CA ARG A 258 12.33 -3.61 -20.16
C ARG A 258 11.64 -4.12 -21.43
N LYS A 259 10.59 -4.93 -21.29
CA LYS A 259 9.81 -5.45 -22.43
C LYS A 259 8.76 -4.49 -22.94
N TYR A 260 8.54 -3.35 -22.28
CA TYR A 260 7.63 -2.30 -22.73
C TYR A 260 8.40 -1.26 -23.55
N PRO A 261 8.30 -1.25 -24.89
CA PRO A 261 9.03 -0.30 -25.74
C PRO A 261 8.78 1.16 -25.34
N GLN A 262 7.53 1.50 -25.01
CA GLN A 262 7.14 2.85 -24.58
C GLN A 262 7.85 3.29 -23.29
N VAL A 263 8.15 2.37 -22.37
CA VAL A 263 8.94 2.69 -21.17
C VAL A 263 10.38 2.96 -21.56
N LEU A 264 10.96 2.11 -22.42
CA LEU A 264 12.34 2.30 -22.90
C LEU A 264 12.49 3.62 -23.66
N ASP A 265 11.52 3.99 -24.48
CA ASP A 265 11.51 5.28 -25.18
C ASP A 265 11.56 6.43 -24.17
N ILE A 266 10.71 6.41 -23.14
CA ILE A 266 10.66 7.44 -22.10
C ILE A 266 11.98 7.52 -21.31
N VAL A 267 12.49 6.41 -20.77
CA VAL A 267 13.69 6.43 -19.91
C VAL A 267 14.98 6.74 -20.66
N ASN A 268 14.95 6.64 -21.98
CA ASN A 268 16.05 7.03 -22.86
C ASN A 268 15.95 8.50 -23.34
N MET A 269 14.98 9.29 -22.86
CA MET A 269 14.93 10.72 -23.04
C MET A 269 15.81 11.41 -21.98
N GLY A 270 16.79 12.20 -22.39
CA GLY A 270 17.59 13.01 -21.46
C GLY A 270 16.79 14.17 -20.91
N LYS A 271 15.90 14.72 -21.72
CA LYS A 271 14.93 15.75 -21.37
C LYS A 271 13.72 15.68 -22.30
N ASP A 272 12.60 16.21 -21.84
CA ASP A 272 11.38 16.38 -22.64
C ASP A 272 10.56 17.55 -22.08
N THR A 273 9.52 17.95 -22.80
CA THR A 273 8.53 18.94 -22.35
C THR A 273 7.18 18.25 -22.23
N ILE A 274 6.64 18.23 -21.03
CA ILE A 274 5.30 17.72 -20.75
C ILE A 274 4.30 18.87 -20.63
N ASN A 275 3.06 18.60 -21.02
CA ASN A 275 1.99 19.59 -21.06
C ASN A 275 0.75 19.04 -20.33
N TRP A 276 0.00 19.94 -19.70
CA TRP A 276 -1.32 19.63 -19.15
C TRP A 276 -2.22 20.87 -19.15
N SER A 277 -3.52 20.67 -19.16
CA SER A 277 -4.50 21.73 -19.04
C SER A 277 -4.80 22.01 -17.57
N SER A 278 -4.76 23.28 -17.18
CA SER A 278 -5.18 23.74 -15.86
C SER A 278 -6.32 24.74 -15.97
N SER A 279 -6.92 25.12 -14.85
CA SER A 279 -7.93 26.18 -14.81
C SER A 279 -7.43 27.53 -15.34
N GLU A 280 -6.11 27.74 -15.33
CA GLU A 280 -5.45 28.97 -15.82
C GLU A 280 -5.00 28.86 -17.29
N GLY A 281 -5.21 27.72 -17.95
CA GLY A 281 -4.83 27.45 -19.34
C GLY A 281 -3.83 26.30 -19.47
N LEU A 282 -3.19 26.24 -20.64
CA LEU A 282 -2.18 25.21 -20.93
C LEU A 282 -0.88 25.48 -20.15
N VAL A 283 -0.43 24.51 -19.38
CA VAL A 283 0.85 24.53 -18.67
C VAL A 283 1.85 23.66 -19.40
N SER A 284 3.09 24.16 -19.56
CA SER A 284 4.20 23.43 -20.16
C SER A 284 5.38 23.41 -19.17
N LYS A 285 6.01 22.25 -18.99
CA LYS A 285 7.17 22.12 -18.09
C LYS A 285 8.25 21.25 -18.73
N GLU A 286 9.45 21.77 -18.81
CA GLU A 286 10.62 20.97 -19.18
C GLU A 286 10.98 20.05 -18.00
N ILE A 287 11.22 18.79 -18.31
CA ILE A 287 11.63 17.74 -17.39
C ILE A 287 12.97 17.18 -17.83
N MET A 288 13.81 16.81 -16.86
CA MET A 288 15.17 16.32 -17.09
C MET A 288 15.38 14.99 -16.37
N THR A 289 16.20 14.13 -17.01
CA THR A 289 16.53 12.84 -16.42
C THR A 289 17.34 12.96 -15.14
N THR A 290 16.99 12.16 -14.17
CA THR A 290 17.77 11.98 -12.93
C THR A 290 18.90 10.96 -13.07
N ASN A 291 18.98 10.27 -14.21
CA ASN A 291 20.01 9.28 -14.52
C ASN A 291 21.31 9.96 -15.02
N GLN A 292 22.33 10.07 -14.16
CA GLN A 292 23.60 10.69 -14.52
C GLN A 292 24.45 9.83 -15.49
N LEU A 293 24.11 8.55 -15.68
CA LEU A 293 24.78 7.70 -16.68
C LEU A 293 24.17 7.85 -18.08
N TYR A 294 23.07 8.61 -18.21
CA TYR A 294 22.50 8.93 -19.51
C TYR A 294 23.52 9.65 -20.41
N GLY A 295 23.72 9.13 -21.61
CA GLY A 295 24.68 9.68 -22.59
C GLY A 295 26.16 9.43 -22.29
N THR A 296 26.50 8.92 -21.09
CA THR A 296 27.90 8.61 -20.72
C THR A 296 28.27 7.16 -21.00
N ASN A 297 27.33 6.23 -20.88
CA ASN A 297 27.51 4.82 -21.21
C ASN A 297 26.62 4.45 -22.42
N LYS A 298 27.27 4.13 -23.54
CA LYS A 298 26.59 3.83 -24.82
C LYS A 298 25.70 2.60 -24.80
N TYR A 299 25.86 1.72 -23.82
CA TYR A 299 25.06 0.51 -23.66
C TYR A 299 23.85 0.73 -22.75
N MET A 300 23.84 1.79 -21.97
CA MET A 300 22.75 2.15 -21.04
C MET A 300 21.43 2.37 -21.80
N ARG A 301 20.34 1.80 -21.26
CA ARG A 301 18.97 1.96 -21.75
C ARG A 301 17.95 2.29 -20.64
N GLY A 302 18.43 2.80 -19.53
CA GLY A 302 17.60 3.17 -18.37
C GLY A 302 18.03 2.39 -17.14
N LEU A 303 17.20 2.17 -16.09
CA LEU A 303 15.75 2.38 -16.03
C LEU A 303 15.36 3.50 -15.07
N LYS A 304 15.73 3.38 -13.76
CA LYS A 304 15.16 4.24 -12.72
C LYS A 304 16.14 4.54 -11.59
N THR A 305 16.13 5.79 -11.14
CA THR A 305 16.81 6.26 -9.93
C THR A 305 15.83 6.28 -8.74
N GLY A 306 16.33 6.16 -7.53
CA GLY A 306 15.63 6.38 -6.29
C GLY A 306 16.52 6.99 -5.23
N ILE A 307 15.95 7.81 -4.36
CA ILE A 307 16.61 8.32 -3.16
C ILE A 307 15.55 8.74 -2.15
N THR A 308 15.73 8.31 -0.91
CA THR A 308 15.04 8.78 0.30
C THR A 308 16.01 8.70 1.47
N ASP A 309 15.60 9.19 2.63
CA ASP A 309 16.44 9.15 3.82
C ASP A 309 16.67 7.70 4.31
N LEU A 310 15.66 6.83 4.23
CA LEU A 310 15.77 5.42 4.65
C LEU A 310 16.41 4.54 3.57
N ALA A 311 16.01 4.70 2.31
CA ALA A 311 16.50 3.86 1.22
C ALA A 311 17.93 4.22 0.77
N GLY A 312 18.44 5.41 1.10
CA GLY A 312 19.69 5.91 0.55
C GLY A 312 19.63 6.05 -0.97
N GLN A 313 20.77 6.04 -1.64
CA GLN A 313 20.83 6.12 -3.09
C GLN A 313 20.57 4.76 -3.74
N CYS A 314 19.55 4.70 -4.62
CA CYS A 314 19.14 3.51 -5.35
C CYS A 314 19.19 3.74 -6.86
N PHE A 315 19.51 2.71 -7.62
CA PHE A 315 19.51 2.77 -9.09
C PHE A 315 19.27 1.40 -9.70
N VAL A 316 18.45 1.37 -10.75
CA VAL A 316 18.35 0.24 -11.68
C VAL A 316 18.95 0.65 -13.00
N GLY A 317 20.03 -0.02 -13.40
CA GLY A 317 20.65 0.10 -14.72
C GLY A 317 20.18 -1.03 -15.63
N TYR A 318 19.85 -0.71 -16.88
CA TYR A 318 19.59 -1.67 -17.94
C TYR A 318 20.52 -1.40 -19.12
N PHE A 319 21.19 -2.42 -19.60
CA PHE A 319 22.21 -2.34 -20.65
C PHE A 319 21.92 -3.31 -21.75
N VAL A 320 22.13 -2.88 -23.01
CA VAL A 320 22.02 -3.72 -24.20
C VAL A 320 23.33 -3.59 -25.00
N TYR A 321 23.96 -4.73 -25.24
CA TYR A 321 25.27 -4.81 -25.91
C TYR A 321 25.13 -5.14 -27.40
N PRO A 322 26.16 -4.82 -28.23
CA PRO A 322 26.14 -5.16 -29.65
C PRO A 322 26.05 -6.65 -29.97
N SER A 323 26.44 -7.51 -28.99
CA SER A 323 26.27 -8.96 -29.07
C SER A 323 24.81 -9.42 -29.00
N GLY A 324 23.88 -8.54 -28.60
CA GLY A 324 22.51 -8.88 -28.26
C GLY A 324 22.33 -9.27 -26.79
N ASN A 325 23.41 -9.39 -26.03
CA ASN A 325 23.33 -9.66 -24.61
C ASN A 325 22.71 -8.46 -23.84
N GLU A 326 22.02 -8.75 -22.78
CA GLU A 326 21.38 -7.78 -21.91
C GLU A 326 21.86 -7.93 -20.46
N LEU A 327 21.84 -6.83 -19.71
CA LEU A 327 22.21 -6.84 -18.30
C LEU A 327 21.31 -5.88 -17.53
N ILE A 328 20.80 -6.34 -16.40
CA ILE A 328 20.17 -5.49 -15.39
C ILE A 328 21.09 -5.43 -14.17
N THR A 329 21.31 -4.23 -13.65
CA THR A 329 21.98 -4.00 -12.37
C THR A 329 21.02 -3.32 -11.42
N VAL A 330 20.97 -3.77 -10.18
CA VAL A 330 20.21 -3.10 -9.11
C VAL A 330 21.15 -2.76 -7.99
N ILE A 331 21.18 -1.51 -7.60
CA ILE A 331 21.96 -0.96 -6.47
C ILE A 331 20.97 -0.35 -5.48
N ILE A 332 21.04 -0.71 -4.22
CA ILE A 332 20.16 -0.18 -3.16
C ILE A 332 21.01 0.25 -1.97
N ASN A 333 20.73 1.45 -1.46
CA ASN A 333 21.38 2.07 -0.31
C ASN A 333 22.92 2.13 -0.49
N SER A 334 23.34 2.82 -1.55
CA SER A 334 24.73 3.07 -1.90
C SER A 334 25.14 4.50 -1.53
N GLN A 335 26.41 4.73 -1.34
CA GLN A 335 27.01 6.08 -1.26
C GLN A 335 27.33 6.65 -2.64
N ASP A 336 27.51 5.78 -3.64
CA ASP A 336 27.76 6.13 -5.05
C ASP A 336 27.07 5.16 -6.00
N ARG A 337 25.73 5.27 -6.10
CA ARG A 337 24.92 4.38 -6.94
C ARG A 337 25.37 4.30 -8.39
N PHE A 338 25.92 5.38 -8.95
CA PHE A 338 26.32 5.42 -10.36
C PHE A 338 27.69 4.81 -10.58
N GLY A 339 28.68 5.14 -9.74
CA GLY A 339 30.01 4.54 -9.78
C GLY A 339 29.96 3.04 -9.54
N GLU A 340 29.22 2.61 -8.53
CA GLU A 340 29.04 1.17 -8.23
C GLU A 340 28.29 0.44 -9.34
N THR A 341 27.30 1.06 -9.99
CA THR A 341 26.65 0.49 -11.18
C THR A 341 27.65 0.25 -12.31
N VAL A 342 28.54 1.20 -12.58
CA VAL A 342 29.58 1.05 -13.62
C VAL A 342 30.57 -0.08 -13.26
N LEU A 343 30.93 -0.20 -11.99
CA LEU A 343 31.82 -1.27 -11.52
C LEU A 343 31.19 -2.67 -11.72
N ILE A 344 29.93 -2.82 -11.28
CA ILE A 344 29.21 -4.09 -11.43
C ILE A 344 28.93 -4.39 -12.91
N GLU A 345 28.55 -3.37 -13.70
CA GLU A 345 28.33 -3.52 -15.14
C GLU A 345 29.58 -4.07 -15.83
N LYS A 346 30.72 -3.44 -15.57
CA LYS A 346 31.99 -3.86 -16.16
C LYS A 346 32.32 -5.30 -15.79
N TYR A 347 32.21 -5.68 -14.53
CA TYR A 347 32.46 -7.01 -14.03
C TYR A 347 31.52 -8.05 -14.65
N ALA A 348 30.20 -7.77 -14.65
CA ALA A 348 29.20 -8.68 -15.15
C ALA A 348 29.29 -8.85 -16.68
N ARG A 349 29.59 -7.76 -17.42
CA ARG A 349 29.76 -7.79 -18.87
C ARG A 349 30.86 -8.75 -19.32
N GLU A 350 31.97 -8.89 -18.57
CA GLU A 350 33.03 -9.84 -18.86
C GLU A 350 32.59 -11.30 -18.72
N LYS A 351 31.47 -11.56 -18.04
CA LYS A 351 30.87 -12.86 -17.78
C LYS A 351 29.70 -13.21 -18.71
N LEU A 352 29.14 -12.21 -19.40
CA LEU A 352 28.11 -12.46 -20.42
C LEU A 352 28.73 -13.23 -21.57
N LYS A 353 28.20 -14.41 -21.84
CA LYS A 353 28.67 -15.35 -22.89
C LYS A 353 28.11 -14.97 -24.26
#